data_e27b3908e19fc64794de25363dad4882
#
_entry.id   e27b3908e19fc64794de25363dad4882
#
_cell.length_a   1.000
_cell.length_b   1.000
_cell.length_c   1.000
_cell.angle_alpha   90.00
_cell.angle_beta   90.00
_cell.angle_gamma   90.00
#
_symmetry.space_group_name_H-M   'P 1'
#
loop_
_entity.id
_entity.type
_entity.pdbx_description
1 polymer ?
#
loop_
_entity_poly.entity_id
_entity_poly.type
_entity_poly.pdbx_seq_one_letter_code
_entity_poly.pdbx_strand_id
1 'polypeptide(L)'
;MIKLLQTLLPGVLAFSALILATPAMAHKEVGLSDVTVLIVRHAEKPDQGRGLSPAGEHQAQAYASYFDPLALDGEKLTPQRLIATSDSKESDRPRLTLTPLSQRLNLPIEQPYADEEVDKLVKSLGKDNSAPVVLIAWHHGHIDNLIEAFGGDAKKLTGHKHWPEDVYDWLIVLRFDHKGQLIESRSEKVQEPPFPG
;
A
#
# COMPACT_ATOMS: atom_id res chain seq x y z
N MET A 1 55.40 -54.60 44.51
CA MET A 1 54.16 -54.69 43.69
C MET A 1 53.45 -53.36 43.83
N ILE A 2 53.61 -52.46 42.84
CA ILE A 2 53.03 -51.10 42.83
C ILE A 2 52.01 -51.10 41.69
N LYS A 3 50.70 -50.90 42.04
CA LYS A 3 49.62 -50.77 41.07
C LYS A 3 49.58 -49.33 40.55
N LEU A 4 49.75 -49.13 39.26
CA LEU A 4 49.55 -47.89 38.56
C LEU A 4 48.05 -47.65 38.33
N LEU A 5 47.55 -46.55 38.87
CA LEU A 5 46.15 -46.14 38.65
C LEU A 5 46.15 -45.18 37.45
N GLN A 6 45.52 -45.59 36.33
CA GLN A 6 45.32 -44.74 35.17
C GLN A 6 44.00 -43.97 35.35
N THR A 7 44.14 -42.65 35.44
CA THR A 7 43.01 -41.71 35.44
C THR A 7 42.64 -41.35 33.99
N LEU A 8 41.42 -41.73 33.58
CA LEU A 8 40.79 -41.33 32.32
C LEU A 8 40.21 -39.90 32.48
N LEU A 9 40.66 -38.94 31.73
CA LEU A 9 40.02 -37.64 31.56
C LEU A 9 38.87 -37.78 30.58
N PRO A 10 37.68 -37.20 30.87
CA PRO A 10 36.62 -37.10 29.89
C PRO A 10 36.89 -35.89 28.95
N GLY A 11 36.97 -36.16 27.66
CA GLY A 11 37.06 -35.12 26.65
C GLY A 11 35.73 -34.39 26.52
N VAL A 12 35.77 -33.08 26.72
CA VAL A 12 34.64 -32.19 26.49
C VAL A 12 34.61 -31.85 24.98
N LEU A 13 33.66 -32.43 24.25
CA LEU A 13 33.36 -32.03 22.87
C LEU A 13 32.58 -30.71 22.89
N ALA A 14 33.28 -29.62 22.56
CA ALA A 14 32.64 -28.31 22.34
C ALA A 14 31.94 -28.32 20.96
N PHE A 15 30.61 -28.40 20.99
CA PHE A 15 29.77 -28.18 19.80
C PHE A 15 29.73 -26.68 19.51
N SER A 16 30.50 -26.21 18.53
CA SER A 16 30.38 -24.86 17.98
C SER A 16 29.14 -24.78 17.09
N ALA A 17 28.05 -24.21 17.61
CA ALA A 17 26.89 -23.90 16.79
C ALA A 17 27.24 -22.74 15.86
N LEU A 18 27.40 -23.05 14.56
CA LEU A 18 27.53 -22.06 13.51
C LEU A 18 26.15 -21.40 13.30
N ILE A 19 25.95 -20.20 13.87
CA ILE A 19 24.77 -19.38 13.61
C ILE A 19 24.93 -18.82 12.20
N LEU A 20 24.24 -19.44 11.25
CA LEU A 20 24.05 -18.89 9.91
C LEU A 20 23.17 -17.65 10.03
N ALA A 21 23.79 -16.47 10.07
CA ALA A 21 23.06 -15.21 9.94
C ALA A 21 22.45 -15.18 8.53
N THR A 22 21.12 -15.34 8.44
CA THR A 22 20.39 -15.04 7.22
C THR A 22 20.57 -13.54 6.91
N PRO A 23 20.94 -13.18 5.67
CA PRO A 23 21.02 -11.76 5.32
C PRO A 23 19.63 -11.16 5.49
N ALA A 24 19.50 -10.20 6.41
CA ALA A 24 18.31 -9.36 6.50
C ALA A 24 18.17 -8.64 5.15
N MET A 25 17.13 -8.93 4.42
CA MET A 25 16.79 -8.15 3.23
C MET A 25 16.65 -6.70 3.70
N ALA A 26 17.46 -5.81 3.15
CA ALA A 26 17.35 -4.39 3.44
C ALA A 26 16.02 -3.88 2.89
N HIS A 27 15.03 -3.74 3.75
CA HIS A 27 13.77 -3.11 3.38
C HIS A 27 14.05 -1.65 3.05
N LYS A 28 13.49 -1.18 1.94
CA LYS A 28 13.58 0.22 1.53
C LYS A 28 12.87 1.08 2.58
N GLU A 29 13.61 1.91 3.30
CA GLU A 29 12.99 2.90 4.19
C GLU A 29 12.33 3.98 3.34
N VAL A 30 11.02 4.11 3.45
CA VAL A 30 10.21 5.08 2.70
C VAL A 30 10.05 6.39 3.47
N GLY A 31 10.35 6.39 4.76
CA GLY A 31 10.21 7.54 5.65
C GLY A 31 8.78 7.77 6.17
N LEU A 32 7.86 6.84 5.93
CA LEU A 32 6.49 6.87 6.42
C LEU A 32 6.42 6.17 7.79
N SER A 33 6.33 6.92 8.89
CA SER A 33 6.27 6.37 10.25
C SER A 33 4.84 6.29 10.76
N ASP A 34 4.39 5.09 11.15
CA ASP A 34 3.03 4.82 11.65
C ASP A 34 1.92 5.25 10.67
N VAL A 35 2.15 5.10 9.36
CA VAL A 35 1.22 5.50 8.30
C VAL A 35 0.57 4.27 7.67
N THR A 36 -0.71 4.39 7.35
CA THR A 36 -1.43 3.48 6.45
C THR A 36 -1.68 4.17 5.11
N VAL A 37 -1.19 3.57 4.03
CA VAL A 37 -1.45 4.02 2.66
C VAL A 37 -2.51 3.11 2.04
N LEU A 38 -3.59 3.71 1.58
CA LEU A 38 -4.68 3.09 0.86
C LEU A 38 -4.53 3.46 -0.62
N ILE A 39 -4.52 2.47 -1.52
CA ILE A 39 -4.40 2.71 -2.95
C ILE A 39 -5.58 2.08 -3.66
N VAL A 40 -6.29 2.87 -4.44
CA VAL A 40 -7.36 2.43 -5.33
C VAL A 40 -7.02 2.79 -6.78
N ARG A 41 -7.49 2.00 -7.71
CA ARG A 41 -7.59 2.44 -9.08
C ARG A 41 -8.69 3.50 -9.18
N HIS A 42 -8.59 4.45 -10.12
CA HIS A 42 -9.73 5.30 -10.46
C HIS A 42 -10.97 4.44 -10.77
N ALA A 43 -12.15 4.93 -10.45
CA ALA A 43 -13.42 4.28 -10.72
C ALA A 43 -13.63 4.05 -12.23
N GLU A 44 -14.62 3.23 -12.58
CA GLU A 44 -14.82 2.73 -13.94
C GLU A 44 -14.85 3.85 -14.99
N LYS A 45 -14.16 3.60 -16.11
CA LYS A 45 -14.08 4.51 -17.25
C LYS A 45 -15.20 4.23 -18.28
N PRO A 46 -15.72 5.24 -18.97
CA PRO A 46 -16.58 5.03 -20.13
C PRO A 46 -15.75 4.52 -21.35
N ASP A 47 -16.41 4.06 -22.38
CA ASP A 47 -15.76 3.68 -23.65
C ASP A 47 -15.03 4.87 -24.29
N GLN A 48 -15.55 6.07 -24.10
CA GLN A 48 -14.97 7.32 -24.61
C GLN A 48 -15.07 8.45 -23.58
N GLY A 49 -14.09 9.33 -23.59
CA GLY A 49 -14.06 10.52 -22.74
C GLY A 49 -13.10 10.41 -21.56
N ARG A 50 -12.95 11.53 -20.88
CA ARG A 50 -11.96 11.72 -19.79
C ARG A 50 -12.49 11.37 -18.42
N GLY A 51 -13.81 11.35 -18.25
CA GLY A 51 -14.51 11.20 -16.98
C GLY A 51 -14.73 9.75 -16.57
N LEU A 52 -15.68 9.57 -15.67
CA LEU A 52 -16.16 8.26 -15.19
C LEU A 52 -17.35 7.80 -16.03
N SER A 53 -17.58 6.48 -16.08
CA SER A 53 -18.86 5.93 -16.54
C SER A 53 -19.95 6.16 -15.48
N PRO A 54 -21.23 5.94 -15.79
CA PRO A 54 -22.27 5.98 -14.76
C PRO A 54 -22.02 5.04 -13.58
N ALA A 55 -21.47 3.84 -13.83
CA ALA A 55 -21.06 2.91 -12.79
C ALA A 55 -19.88 3.45 -11.98
N GLY A 56 -18.90 4.09 -12.65
CA GLY A 56 -17.78 4.74 -11.99
C GLY A 56 -18.19 5.95 -11.14
N GLU A 57 -19.13 6.75 -11.60
CA GLU A 57 -19.69 7.86 -10.80
C GLU A 57 -20.38 7.32 -9.55
N HIS A 58 -21.09 6.22 -9.68
CA HIS A 58 -21.75 5.55 -8.58
C HIS A 58 -20.74 5.00 -7.55
N GLN A 59 -19.68 4.32 -8.01
CA GLN A 59 -18.58 3.86 -7.16
C GLN A 59 -17.93 5.05 -6.42
N ALA A 60 -17.65 6.15 -7.11
CA ALA A 60 -17.09 7.35 -6.51
C ALA A 60 -18.00 7.94 -5.41
N GLN A 61 -19.33 7.95 -5.63
CA GLN A 61 -20.29 8.36 -4.60
C GLN A 61 -20.29 7.42 -3.39
N ALA A 62 -20.19 6.11 -3.60
CA ALA A 62 -20.12 5.12 -2.53
C ALA A 62 -18.86 5.28 -1.68
N TYR A 63 -17.75 5.69 -2.27
CA TYR A 63 -16.49 5.94 -1.56
C TYR A 63 -16.62 7.01 -0.47
N ALA A 64 -17.56 7.95 -0.61
CA ALA A 64 -17.80 8.95 0.41
C ALA A 64 -18.21 8.33 1.76
N SER A 65 -18.94 7.22 1.77
CA SER A 65 -19.31 6.50 3.00
C SER A 65 -18.38 5.31 3.29
N TYR A 66 -17.82 4.67 2.27
CA TYR A 66 -16.95 3.51 2.43
C TYR A 66 -15.65 3.84 3.15
N PHE A 67 -15.06 5.01 2.87
CA PHE A 67 -13.83 5.49 3.49
C PHE A 67 -14.04 6.41 4.70
N ASP A 68 -15.28 6.60 5.17
CA ASP A 68 -15.57 7.48 6.31
C ASP A 68 -16.50 6.83 7.36
N PRO A 69 -15.95 5.94 8.20
CA PRO A 69 -14.62 5.32 8.19
C PRO A 69 -14.59 3.98 7.40
N LEU A 70 -13.47 3.65 6.81
CA LEU A 70 -13.20 2.29 6.36
C LEU A 70 -13.03 1.37 7.59
N ALA A 71 -13.88 0.35 7.71
CA ALA A 71 -13.75 -0.68 8.73
C ALA A 71 -12.94 -1.85 8.17
N LEU A 72 -11.73 -2.08 8.71
CA LEU A 72 -10.83 -3.13 8.27
C LEU A 72 -10.09 -3.71 9.49
N ASP A 73 -10.05 -5.03 9.63
CA ASP A 73 -9.36 -5.74 10.71
C ASP A 73 -9.70 -5.26 12.14
N GLY A 74 -10.94 -4.79 12.34
CA GLY A 74 -11.40 -4.24 13.62
C GLY A 74 -10.94 -2.79 13.87
N GLU A 75 -10.22 -2.20 12.94
CA GLU A 75 -9.83 -0.78 12.95
C GLU A 75 -10.81 0.08 12.16
N LYS A 76 -10.83 1.37 12.45
CA LYS A 76 -11.56 2.39 11.69
C LYS A 76 -10.55 3.37 11.10
N LEU A 77 -10.43 3.34 9.79
CA LEU A 77 -9.48 4.16 9.04
C LEU A 77 -10.25 5.24 8.28
N THR A 78 -10.02 6.51 8.62
CA THR A 78 -10.53 7.65 7.86
C THR A 78 -9.35 8.38 7.25
N PRO A 79 -9.30 8.57 5.92
CA PRO A 79 -8.22 9.32 5.28
C PRO A 79 -8.14 10.76 5.81
N GLN A 80 -6.93 11.22 6.11
CA GLN A 80 -6.63 12.61 6.42
C GLN A 80 -5.94 13.33 5.26
N ARG A 81 -5.55 12.57 4.22
CA ARG A 81 -4.94 13.09 3.01
C ARG A 81 -5.46 12.35 1.79
N LEU A 82 -5.85 13.08 0.76
CA LEU A 82 -6.37 12.53 -0.49
C LEU A 82 -5.43 12.94 -1.63
N ILE A 83 -4.95 11.96 -2.40
CA ILE A 83 -4.03 12.19 -3.50
C ILE A 83 -4.58 11.52 -4.76
N ALA A 84 -4.50 12.22 -5.88
CA ALA A 84 -4.79 11.69 -7.19
C ALA A 84 -3.67 12.03 -8.17
N THR A 85 -3.52 11.27 -9.25
CA THR A 85 -2.65 11.73 -10.35
C THR A 85 -3.14 13.07 -10.87
N SER A 86 -2.23 13.86 -11.42
CA SER A 86 -2.59 15.10 -12.12
C SER A 86 -3.54 14.79 -13.28
N ASP A 87 -4.51 15.67 -13.50
CA ASP A 87 -5.39 15.59 -14.67
C ASP A 87 -4.55 15.62 -15.94
N SER A 88 -4.93 14.85 -16.94
CA SER A 88 -4.29 14.80 -18.26
C SER A 88 -5.26 15.15 -19.36
N LYS A 89 -4.80 15.14 -20.62
CA LYS A 89 -5.70 15.31 -21.78
C LYS A 89 -6.66 14.13 -21.94
N GLU A 90 -6.29 12.96 -21.41
CA GLU A 90 -7.03 11.70 -21.56
C GLU A 90 -7.83 11.32 -20.32
N SER A 91 -7.56 11.95 -19.16
CA SER A 91 -8.17 11.48 -17.91
C SER A 91 -8.21 12.52 -16.79
N ASP A 92 -9.40 12.66 -16.18
CA ASP A 92 -9.67 13.32 -14.90
C ASP A 92 -10.10 12.29 -13.85
N ARG A 93 -10.10 11.01 -14.21
CA ARG A 93 -10.75 9.94 -13.45
C ARG A 93 -10.24 9.78 -12.02
N PRO A 94 -8.92 9.80 -11.72
CA PRO A 94 -8.44 9.67 -10.35
C PRO A 94 -9.00 10.75 -9.42
N ARG A 95 -8.99 12.00 -9.85
CA ARG A 95 -9.57 13.11 -9.10
C ARG A 95 -11.09 12.95 -8.94
N LEU A 96 -11.80 12.62 -10.03
CA LEU A 96 -13.25 12.43 -9.99
C LEU A 96 -13.66 11.30 -9.04
N THR A 97 -12.86 10.24 -8.96
CA THR A 97 -13.07 9.12 -8.03
C THR A 97 -13.06 9.58 -6.57
N LEU A 98 -12.19 10.51 -6.20
CA LEU A 98 -12.08 11.01 -4.83
C LEU A 98 -12.96 12.23 -4.53
N THR A 99 -13.58 12.85 -5.54
CA THR A 99 -14.32 14.11 -5.37
C THR A 99 -15.45 14.01 -4.34
N PRO A 100 -16.34 13.00 -4.34
CA PRO A 100 -17.39 12.90 -3.32
C PRO A 100 -16.85 12.73 -1.90
N LEU A 101 -15.79 11.93 -1.73
CA LEU A 101 -15.14 11.74 -0.44
C LEU A 101 -14.45 13.03 0.04
N SER A 102 -13.78 13.75 -0.87
CA SER A 102 -13.16 15.04 -0.60
C SER A 102 -14.19 16.05 -0.05
N GLN A 103 -15.35 16.12 -0.66
CA GLN A 103 -16.45 16.96 -0.20
C GLN A 103 -16.96 16.54 1.17
N ARG A 104 -17.14 15.24 1.41
CA ARG A 104 -17.61 14.70 2.68
C ARG A 104 -16.66 14.95 3.83
N LEU A 105 -15.35 14.74 3.61
CA LEU A 105 -14.31 14.92 4.62
C LEU A 105 -13.83 16.38 4.73
N ASN A 106 -14.26 17.25 3.82
CA ASN A 106 -13.76 18.62 3.67
C ASN A 106 -12.22 18.68 3.54
N LEU A 107 -11.66 17.75 2.74
CA LEU A 107 -10.23 17.63 2.46
C LEU A 107 -9.94 17.97 0.99
N PRO A 108 -8.87 18.70 0.67
CA PRO A 108 -8.47 18.91 -0.71
C PRO A 108 -7.97 17.61 -1.34
N ILE A 109 -8.13 17.47 -2.66
CA ILE A 109 -7.47 16.43 -3.44
C ILE A 109 -6.16 17.02 -3.97
N GLU A 110 -5.04 16.46 -3.53
CA GLU A 110 -3.72 16.85 -4.01
C GLU A 110 -3.40 16.14 -5.31
N GLN A 111 -2.92 16.88 -6.32
CA GLN A 111 -2.55 16.35 -7.64
C GLN A 111 -1.14 16.80 -8.03
N PRO A 112 -0.11 16.46 -7.21
CA PRO A 112 1.22 17.03 -7.41
C PRO A 112 2.02 16.35 -8.52
N TYR A 113 1.63 15.15 -8.98
CA TYR A 113 2.43 14.32 -9.86
C TYR A 113 1.60 13.67 -10.97
N ALA A 114 2.24 13.50 -12.14
CA ALA A 114 1.72 12.72 -13.25
C ALA A 114 1.77 11.20 -12.94
N ASP A 115 1.10 10.41 -13.75
CA ASP A 115 0.90 8.97 -13.52
C ASP A 115 2.22 8.17 -13.42
N GLU A 116 3.21 8.52 -14.23
CA GLU A 116 4.53 7.88 -14.24
C GLU A 116 5.47 8.35 -13.10
N GLU A 117 5.09 9.40 -12.34
CA GLU A 117 5.96 10.03 -11.34
C GLU A 117 5.83 9.39 -9.95
N VAL A 118 5.59 8.09 -9.87
CA VAL A 118 5.35 7.34 -8.61
C VAL A 118 6.48 7.50 -7.60
N ASP A 119 7.74 7.47 -8.03
CA ASP A 119 8.90 7.64 -7.13
C ASP A 119 8.94 9.05 -6.49
N LYS A 120 8.52 10.07 -7.24
CA LYS A 120 8.46 11.43 -6.70
C LYS A 120 7.36 11.57 -5.66
N LEU A 121 6.20 10.96 -5.90
CA LEU A 121 5.11 10.91 -4.94
C LEU A 121 5.56 10.24 -3.64
N VAL A 122 6.09 9.02 -3.71
CA VAL A 122 6.53 8.25 -2.53
C VAL A 122 7.60 9.01 -1.75
N LYS A 123 8.60 9.58 -2.44
CA LYS A 123 9.64 10.39 -1.82
C LYS A 123 9.09 11.66 -1.15
N SER A 124 8.05 12.26 -1.71
CA SER A 124 7.39 13.43 -1.12
C SER A 124 6.63 13.05 0.15
N LEU A 125 5.88 11.94 0.11
CA LEU A 125 5.16 11.42 1.27
C LEU A 125 6.10 11.06 2.43
N GLY A 126 7.24 10.46 2.14
CA GLY A 126 8.25 10.12 3.16
C GLY A 126 8.86 11.34 3.88
N LYS A 127 8.62 12.55 3.42
CA LYS A 127 9.05 13.79 4.07
C LYS A 127 7.98 14.43 4.94
N ASP A 128 6.74 13.97 4.84
CA ASP A 128 5.58 14.55 5.53
C ASP A 128 4.69 13.43 6.08
N ASN A 129 4.84 13.16 7.37
CA ASN A 129 4.07 12.17 8.14
C ASN A 129 2.87 12.80 8.89
N SER A 130 2.36 13.93 8.43
CA SER A 130 1.26 14.64 9.11
C SER A 130 -0.08 13.89 9.06
N ALA A 131 -0.24 12.96 8.11
CA ALA A 131 -1.47 12.19 7.91
C ALA A 131 -1.24 10.69 8.17
N PRO A 132 -1.80 10.12 9.25
CA PRO A 132 -1.69 8.68 9.55
C PRO A 132 -2.40 7.77 8.55
N VAL A 133 -3.41 8.26 7.82
CA VAL A 133 -4.08 7.53 6.74
C VAL A 133 -4.10 8.38 5.48
N VAL A 134 -3.48 7.88 4.42
CA VAL A 134 -3.42 8.51 3.09
C VAL A 134 -4.18 7.65 2.09
N LEU A 135 -5.12 8.22 1.35
CA LEU A 135 -5.81 7.55 0.24
C LEU A 135 -5.31 8.10 -1.10
N ILE A 136 -4.90 7.19 -1.97
CA ILE A 136 -4.34 7.48 -3.28
C ILE A 136 -5.23 6.85 -4.36
N ALA A 137 -5.74 7.64 -5.30
CA ALA A 137 -6.38 7.15 -6.53
C ALA A 137 -5.41 7.28 -7.70
N TRP A 138 -5.17 6.16 -8.40
CA TRP A 138 -4.15 6.10 -9.45
C TRP A 138 -4.66 5.38 -10.71
N HIS A 139 -3.85 5.34 -11.76
CA HIS A 139 -4.12 4.56 -12.96
C HIS A 139 -3.53 3.16 -12.86
N HIS A 140 -4.27 2.14 -13.30
CA HIS A 140 -3.87 0.72 -13.20
C HIS A 140 -2.50 0.42 -13.82
N GLY A 141 -2.11 1.16 -14.86
CA GLY A 141 -0.82 0.97 -15.54
C GLY A 141 0.41 1.25 -14.66
N HIS A 142 0.26 2.01 -13.57
CA HIS A 142 1.35 2.37 -12.67
C HIS A 142 1.09 2.05 -11.19
N ILE A 143 -0.03 1.39 -10.84
CA ILE A 143 -0.28 0.98 -9.45
C ILE A 143 0.76 -0.04 -8.98
N ASP A 144 1.17 -0.97 -9.85
CA ASP A 144 2.21 -1.95 -9.51
C ASP A 144 3.52 -1.23 -9.16
N ASN A 145 3.92 -0.26 -9.98
CA ASN A 145 5.10 0.57 -9.73
C ASN A 145 4.95 1.38 -8.42
N LEU A 146 3.74 1.87 -8.13
CA LEU A 146 3.46 2.61 -6.90
C LEU A 146 3.61 1.72 -5.66
N ILE A 147 3.07 0.49 -5.70
CA ILE A 147 3.24 -0.51 -4.63
C ILE A 147 4.73 -0.82 -4.42
N GLU A 148 5.49 -1.05 -5.50
CA GLU A 148 6.92 -1.33 -5.45
C GLU A 148 7.74 -0.13 -4.96
N ALA A 149 7.35 1.08 -5.32
CA ALA A 149 7.99 2.30 -4.84
C ALA A 149 7.82 2.46 -3.32
N PHE A 150 6.69 2.02 -2.76
CA PHE A 150 6.46 1.92 -1.31
C PHE A 150 7.20 0.74 -0.64
N GLY A 151 7.89 -0.11 -1.39
CA GLY A 151 8.63 -1.28 -0.89
C GLY A 151 7.79 -2.55 -0.81
N GLY A 152 6.58 -2.55 -1.35
CA GLY A 152 5.73 -3.74 -1.47
C GLY A 152 6.12 -4.62 -2.66
N ASP A 153 5.60 -5.85 -2.67
CA ASP A 153 5.66 -6.77 -3.80
C ASP A 153 4.26 -6.80 -4.44
N ALA A 154 4.09 -6.07 -5.56
CA ALA A 154 2.81 -5.94 -6.24
C ALA A 154 2.25 -7.30 -6.67
N LYS A 155 3.10 -8.20 -7.19
CA LYS A 155 2.70 -9.53 -7.61
C LYS A 155 2.25 -10.40 -6.43
N LYS A 156 2.95 -10.33 -5.30
CA LYS A 156 2.60 -11.08 -4.08
C LYS A 156 1.26 -10.59 -3.52
N LEU A 157 1.04 -9.27 -3.49
CA LEU A 157 -0.18 -8.67 -2.96
C LEU A 157 -1.39 -8.94 -3.86
N THR A 158 -1.26 -8.73 -5.18
CA THR A 158 -2.39 -8.82 -6.10
C THR A 158 -2.64 -10.23 -6.64
N GLY A 159 -1.61 -11.08 -6.65
CA GLY A 159 -1.63 -12.38 -7.33
C GLY A 159 -1.43 -12.26 -8.85
N HIS A 160 -1.21 -11.06 -9.39
CA HIS A 160 -1.07 -10.78 -10.81
C HIS A 160 0.25 -10.08 -11.11
N LYS A 161 0.78 -10.26 -12.32
CA LYS A 161 1.99 -9.57 -12.78
C LYS A 161 1.71 -8.08 -13.03
N HIS A 162 0.49 -7.80 -13.50
CA HIS A 162 0.02 -6.44 -13.77
C HIS A 162 -1.42 -6.34 -13.29
N TRP A 163 -1.84 -5.15 -12.87
CA TRP A 163 -3.22 -4.88 -12.51
C TRP A 163 -4.14 -5.13 -13.72
N PRO A 164 -5.17 -6.01 -13.61
CA PRO A 164 -6.05 -6.31 -14.74
C PRO A 164 -6.84 -5.08 -15.20
N GLU A 165 -7.02 -4.96 -16.52
CA GLU A 165 -7.67 -3.77 -17.11
C GLU A 165 -9.15 -3.62 -16.75
N ASP A 166 -9.82 -4.71 -16.43
CA ASP A 166 -11.25 -4.80 -16.12
C ASP A 166 -11.54 -4.78 -14.60
N VAL A 167 -10.50 -4.68 -13.75
CA VAL A 167 -10.65 -4.67 -12.30
C VAL A 167 -10.62 -3.24 -11.76
N TYR A 168 -11.70 -2.84 -11.07
CA TYR A 168 -11.90 -1.52 -10.49
C TYR A 168 -12.23 -1.54 -8.99
N ASP A 169 -12.27 -2.73 -8.39
CA ASP A 169 -12.79 -2.98 -7.05
C ASP A 169 -11.74 -3.60 -6.11
N TRP A 170 -10.46 -3.29 -6.35
CA TRP A 170 -9.38 -3.64 -5.43
C TRP A 170 -8.87 -2.42 -4.69
N LEU A 171 -8.78 -2.59 -3.37
CA LEU A 171 -8.10 -1.68 -2.47
C LEU A 171 -6.79 -2.33 -2.02
N ILE A 172 -5.68 -1.64 -2.20
CA ILE A 172 -4.39 -2.04 -1.61
C ILE A 172 -4.20 -1.29 -0.31
N VAL A 173 -3.84 -2.01 0.73
CA VAL A 173 -3.53 -1.48 2.06
C VAL A 173 -2.06 -1.74 2.35
N LEU A 174 -1.27 -0.69 2.53
CA LEU A 174 0.14 -0.76 2.92
C LEU A 174 0.29 -0.13 4.29
N ARG A 175 0.83 -0.88 5.26
CA ARG A 175 1.02 -0.41 6.63
C ARG A 175 2.49 -0.27 6.95
N PHE A 176 2.85 0.85 7.54
CA PHE A 176 4.23 1.17 7.92
C PHE A 176 4.36 1.24 9.43
N ASP A 177 5.46 0.72 9.96
CA ASP A 177 5.78 0.78 11.38
C ASP A 177 6.38 2.15 11.78
N HIS A 178 6.68 2.31 13.07
CA HIS A 178 7.28 3.53 13.62
C HIS A 178 8.69 3.85 13.07
N LYS A 179 9.33 2.90 12.37
CA LYS A 179 10.62 3.09 11.69
C LYS A 179 10.46 3.38 10.20
N GLY A 180 9.23 3.44 9.70
CA GLY A 180 8.94 3.61 8.28
C GLY A 180 9.21 2.36 7.44
N GLN A 181 9.19 1.17 8.06
CA GLN A 181 9.32 -0.10 7.36
C GLN A 181 7.94 -0.67 7.04
N LEU A 182 7.77 -1.19 5.83
CA LEU A 182 6.53 -1.84 5.43
C LEU A 182 6.30 -3.11 6.27
N ILE A 183 5.13 -3.20 6.90
CA ILE A 183 4.69 -4.39 7.64
C ILE A 183 4.00 -5.33 6.65
N GLU A 184 4.76 -6.21 5.98
CA GLU A 184 4.23 -7.11 4.96
C GLU A 184 3.06 -7.98 5.46
N SER A 185 3.13 -8.46 6.72
CA SER A 185 2.09 -9.30 7.33
C SER A 185 0.78 -8.58 7.61
N ARG A 186 0.76 -7.25 7.51
CA ARG A 186 -0.41 -6.39 7.69
C ARG A 186 -0.74 -5.57 6.43
N SER A 187 -0.01 -5.84 5.34
CA SER A 187 -0.25 -5.21 4.03
C SER A 187 -0.95 -6.21 3.13
N GLU A 188 -2.04 -5.80 2.50
CA GLU A 188 -2.93 -6.71 1.80
C GLU A 188 -3.67 -6.06 0.63
N LYS A 189 -4.24 -6.90 -0.23
CA LYS A 189 -5.26 -6.53 -1.19
C LYS A 189 -6.62 -6.90 -0.62
N VAL A 190 -7.51 -5.92 -0.52
CA VAL A 190 -8.90 -6.08 -0.12
C VAL A 190 -9.78 -6.05 -1.36
N GLN A 191 -10.71 -7.00 -1.47
CA GLN A 191 -11.77 -6.93 -2.46
C GLN A 191 -12.85 -5.99 -1.93
N GLU A 192 -13.10 -4.89 -2.63
CA GLU A 192 -14.19 -3.97 -2.26
C GLU A 192 -15.55 -4.65 -2.42
N PRO A 193 -16.52 -4.33 -1.58
CA PRO A 193 -17.85 -4.85 -1.74
C PRO A 193 -18.52 -4.27 -3.01
N PRO A 194 -19.47 -4.98 -3.61
CA PRO A 194 -20.28 -4.38 -4.67
C PRO A 194 -21.02 -3.18 -4.09
N PHE A 195 -20.83 -2.01 -4.69
CA PHE A 195 -21.57 -0.82 -4.30
C PHE A 195 -22.94 -0.83 -4.96
N PRO A 196 -24.04 -0.89 -4.18
CA PRO A 196 -25.39 -0.93 -4.76
C PRO A 196 -25.69 0.35 -5.54
N GLY A 197 -26.26 0.19 -6.75
CA GLY A 197 -26.73 1.24 -7.62
C GLY A 197 -28.04 1.88 -7.17
#